data_c8d93536194d0e3b420cf272f697f6a3
#
_entry.id   c8d93536194d0e3b420cf272f697f6a3
#
_cell.length_a   1.000
_cell.length_b   1.000
_cell.length_c   1.000
_cell.angle_alpha   90.00
_cell.angle_beta   90.00
_cell.angle_gamma   90.00
#
_symmetry.space_group_name_H-M   'P 1'
#
loop_
_entity.id
_entity.type
_entity.pdbx_description
1 polymer ?
#
loop_
_entity_poly.entity_id
_entity_poly.type
_entity_poly.pdbx_seq_one_letter_code
_entity_poly.pdbx_strand_id
1 'polypeptide(L)'
;METLNGKDIRELLIYIAGKIIENKDYLTELDSAIGDGDHGIGMVVGMESVLEALNNLDEIPDPCTIFVLAGRSMLMSMGGASGVIFGSLFMAGAKAMVPRQELDAADLAELFQRSLEAIQTRGGAQLGDKTMVDALAPAVDAMRKNSESGIHKMLEAAAEAAYEGLEMTKSYHAKQGRAKSLGERSLGHRDAGAASTWIIFRSMAEWVKHQC
;
A
#
# COMPACT_ATOMS: atom_id res chain seq x y z
N MET A 1 -5.21 14.35 -15.46
CA MET A 1 -6.35 13.56 -14.92
C MET A 1 -6.78 14.23 -13.62
N GLU A 2 -8.03 14.65 -13.52
CA GLU A 2 -8.56 15.38 -12.34
C GLU A 2 -9.27 14.44 -11.36
N THR A 3 -9.92 13.40 -11.88
CA THR A 3 -10.67 12.41 -11.09
C THR A 3 -10.40 11.00 -11.60
N LEU A 4 -10.67 9.99 -10.77
CA LEU A 4 -10.60 8.56 -11.07
C LEU A 4 -11.97 7.92 -10.80
N ASN A 5 -12.58 7.33 -11.81
CA ASN A 5 -13.81 6.56 -11.69
C ASN A 5 -13.53 5.08 -11.36
N GLY A 6 -14.57 4.27 -11.25
CA GLY A 6 -14.42 2.85 -10.91
C GLY A 6 -13.58 2.07 -11.91
N LYS A 7 -13.66 2.38 -13.22
CA LYS A 7 -12.83 1.72 -14.24
C LYS A 7 -11.36 2.07 -14.05
N ASP A 8 -11.07 3.35 -13.78
CA ASP A 8 -9.71 3.83 -13.56
C ASP A 8 -9.09 3.17 -12.33
N ILE A 9 -9.83 3.07 -11.22
CA ILE A 9 -9.35 2.40 -10.00
C ILE A 9 -9.15 0.90 -10.22
N ARG A 10 -10.02 0.23 -10.99
CA ARG A 10 -9.83 -1.17 -11.35
C ARG A 10 -8.51 -1.36 -12.12
N GLU A 11 -8.28 -0.57 -13.16
CA GLU A 11 -7.07 -0.65 -13.97
C GLU A 11 -5.81 -0.30 -13.17
N LEU A 12 -5.88 0.72 -12.30
CA LEU A 12 -4.82 1.08 -11.37
C LEU A 12 -4.44 -0.07 -10.45
N LEU A 13 -5.41 -0.74 -9.83
CA LEU A 13 -5.16 -1.86 -8.93
C LEU A 13 -4.61 -3.09 -9.67
N ILE A 14 -5.05 -3.35 -10.90
CA ILE A 14 -4.45 -4.38 -11.77
C ILE A 14 -2.98 -4.04 -12.06
N TYR A 15 -2.65 -2.79 -12.36
CA TYR A 15 -1.27 -2.36 -12.57
C TYR A 15 -0.40 -2.53 -11.32
N ILE A 16 -0.90 -2.10 -10.16
CA ILE A 16 -0.23 -2.28 -8.87
C ILE A 16 0.04 -3.76 -8.59
N ALA A 17 -0.97 -4.62 -8.81
CA ALA A 17 -0.83 -6.06 -8.60
C ALA A 17 0.28 -6.65 -9.48
N GLY A 18 0.33 -6.29 -10.75
CA GLY A 18 1.41 -6.69 -11.65
C GLY A 18 2.78 -6.27 -11.13
N LYS A 19 2.92 -5.02 -10.66
CA LYS A 19 4.19 -4.50 -10.14
C LYS A 19 4.63 -5.18 -8.84
N ILE A 20 3.74 -5.51 -7.95
CA ILE A 20 4.07 -6.30 -6.74
C ILE A 20 4.52 -7.70 -7.14
N ILE A 21 3.84 -8.37 -8.07
CA ILE A 21 4.20 -9.72 -8.54
C ILE A 21 5.58 -9.70 -9.22
N GLU A 22 5.88 -8.72 -10.05
CA GLU A 22 7.20 -8.52 -10.67
C GLU A 22 8.33 -8.35 -9.64
N ASN A 23 8.04 -7.79 -8.47
CA ASN A 23 9.01 -7.54 -7.41
C ASN A 23 9.05 -8.63 -6.33
N LYS A 24 8.47 -9.81 -6.55
CA LYS A 24 8.41 -10.93 -5.60
C LYS A 24 9.78 -11.25 -5.00
N ASP A 25 10.78 -11.48 -5.87
CA ASP A 25 12.10 -11.92 -5.44
C ASP A 25 12.81 -10.85 -4.60
N TYR A 26 12.70 -9.57 -4.99
CA TYR A 26 13.21 -8.44 -4.21
C TYR A 26 12.58 -8.37 -2.82
N LEU A 27 11.25 -8.50 -2.71
CA LEU A 27 10.54 -8.49 -1.43
C LEU A 27 10.91 -9.70 -0.55
N THR A 28 11.09 -10.86 -1.17
CA THR A 28 11.54 -12.09 -0.48
C THR A 28 12.98 -11.94 0.04
N GLU A 29 13.88 -11.35 -0.75
CA GLU A 29 15.26 -11.09 -0.33
C GLU A 29 15.32 -10.15 0.87
N LEU A 30 14.58 -9.05 0.84
CA LEU A 30 14.51 -8.10 1.95
C LEU A 30 14.00 -8.77 3.24
N ASP A 31 12.96 -9.56 3.13
CA ASP A 31 12.39 -10.25 4.29
C ASP A 31 13.34 -11.36 4.81
N SER A 32 14.00 -12.10 3.92
CA SER A 32 14.96 -13.13 4.31
C SER A 32 16.15 -12.59 5.11
N ALA A 33 16.48 -11.31 4.94
CA ALA A 33 17.58 -10.68 5.69
C ALA A 33 17.25 -10.46 7.17
N ILE A 34 15.98 -10.20 7.52
CA ILE A 34 15.55 -9.87 8.89
C ILE A 34 14.22 -10.53 9.31
N GLY A 35 13.68 -11.44 8.49
CA GLY A 35 12.42 -12.16 8.71
C GLY A 35 12.54 -13.64 8.39
N ASP A 36 11.47 -14.24 7.90
CA ASP A 36 11.40 -15.67 7.52
C ASP A 36 11.31 -15.88 5.99
N GLY A 37 11.39 -14.80 5.20
CA GLY A 37 11.46 -14.85 3.73
C GLY A 37 10.11 -15.15 3.06
N ASP A 38 9.00 -15.02 3.77
CA ASP A 38 7.67 -15.34 3.22
C ASP A 38 6.90 -14.12 2.69
N HIS A 39 7.37 -12.89 2.96
CA HIS A 39 6.65 -11.66 2.63
C HIS A 39 6.37 -11.51 1.12
N GLY A 40 7.38 -11.73 0.27
CA GLY A 40 7.20 -11.64 -1.18
C GLY A 40 6.18 -12.65 -1.71
N ILE A 41 6.21 -13.87 -1.17
CA ILE A 41 5.25 -14.93 -1.53
C ILE A 41 3.84 -14.54 -1.08
N GLY A 42 3.69 -14.08 0.16
CA GLY A 42 2.41 -13.63 0.70
C GLY A 42 1.80 -12.49 -0.10
N MET A 43 2.62 -11.49 -0.49
CA MET A 43 2.17 -10.38 -1.33
C MET A 43 1.69 -10.84 -2.71
N VAL A 44 2.37 -11.81 -3.34
CA VAL A 44 1.91 -12.40 -4.62
C VAL A 44 0.56 -13.07 -4.46
N VAL A 45 0.40 -13.93 -3.46
CA VAL A 45 -0.90 -14.61 -3.18
C VAL A 45 -2.02 -13.59 -3.00
N GLY A 46 -1.76 -12.50 -2.26
CA GLY A 46 -2.73 -11.42 -2.08
C GLY A 46 -3.10 -10.73 -3.39
N MET A 47 -2.10 -10.38 -4.20
CA MET A 47 -2.33 -9.66 -5.46
C MET A 47 -2.96 -10.53 -6.55
N GLU A 48 -2.63 -11.83 -6.62
CA GLU A 48 -3.31 -12.78 -7.51
C GLU A 48 -4.80 -12.89 -7.17
N SER A 49 -5.14 -12.93 -5.87
CA SER A 49 -6.54 -12.91 -5.44
C SER A 49 -7.26 -11.60 -5.78
N VAL A 50 -6.55 -10.45 -5.70
CA VAL A 50 -7.08 -9.16 -6.18
C VAL A 50 -7.36 -9.20 -7.68
N LEU A 51 -6.42 -9.69 -8.48
CA LEU A 51 -6.58 -9.82 -9.94
C LEU A 51 -7.77 -10.71 -10.29
N GLU A 52 -7.91 -11.85 -9.63
CA GLU A 52 -9.05 -12.75 -9.83
C GLU A 52 -10.38 -12.04 -9.52
N ALA A 53 -10.48 -11.37 -8.37
CA ALA A 53 -11.70 -10.67 -7.98
C ALA A 53 -12.05 -9.52 -8.94
N LEU A 54 -11.06 -8.74 -9.40
CA LEU A 54 -11.27 -7.62 -10.32
C LEU A 54 -11.60 -8.07 -11.75
N ASN A 55 -11.08 -9.22 -12.19
CA ASN A 55 -11.36 -9.76 -13.53
C ASN A 55 -12.72 -10.48 -13.62
N ASN A 56 -13.28 -10.92 -12.49
CA ASN A 56 -14.58 -11.57 -12.42
C ASN A 56 -15.75 -10.59 -12.16
N LEU A 57 -15.52 -9.28 -12.24
CA LEU A 57 -16.59 -8.29 -12.12
C LEU A 57 -17.43 -8.25 -13.40
N ASP A 58 -18.72 -8.56 -13.29
CA ASP A 58 -19.70 -8.42 -14.38
C ASP A 58 -19.97 -6.94 -14.70
N GLU A 59 -20.06 -6.10 -13.67
CA GLU A 59 -20.23 -4.67 -13.77
C GLU A 59 -19.15 -3.96 -12.92
N ILE A 60 -18.71 -2.78 -13.35
CA ILE A 60 -17.70 -2.01 -12.63
C ILE A 60 -18.42 -1.09 -11.64
N PRO A 61 -18.27 -1.32 -10.33
CA PRO A 61 -18.88 -0.50 -9.30
C PRO A 61 -18.12 0.83 -9.11
N ASP A 62 -18.56 1.62 -8.13
CA ASP A 62 -17.87 2.84 -7.71
C ASP A 62 -16.44 2.57 -7.19
N PRO A 63 -15.55 3.60 -7.22
CA PRO A 63 -14.16 3.45 -6.79
C PRO A 63 -13.98 2.88 -5.38
N CYS A 64 -14.80 3.32 -4.42
CA CYS A 64 -14.69 2.86 -3.03
C CYS A 64 -15.00 1.35 -2.92
N THR A 65 -16.02 0.87 -3.62
CA THR A 65 -16.38 -0.55 -3.68
C THR A 65 -15.22 -1.39 -4.26
N ILE A 66 -14.51 -0.88 -5.27
CA ILE A 66 -13.35 -1.58 -5.86
C ILE A 66 -12.19 -1.65 -4.86
N PHE A 67 -11.86 -0.55 -4.17
CA PHE A 67 -10.86 -0.58 -3.10
C PHE A 67 -11.23 -1.57 -1.98
N VAL A 68 -12.52 -1.61 -1.59
CA VAL A 68 -13.01 -2.56 -0.58
C VAL A 68 -12.87 -4.00 -1.06
N LEU A 69 -13.18 -4.28 -2.33
CA LEU A 69 -13.04 -5.60 -2.92
C LEU A 69 -11.57 -6.06 -2.89
N ALA A 70 -10.65 -5.21 -3.35
CA ALA A 70 -9.21 -5.51 -3.35
C ALA A 70 -8.69 -5.80 -1.93
N GLY A 71 -9.00 -4.93 -0.96
CA GLY A 71 -8.56 -5.13 0.42
C GLY A 71 -9.17 -6.38 1.07
N ARG A 72 -10.41 -6.72 0.74
CA ARG A 72 -11.06 -7.96 1.20
C ARG A 72 -10.40 -9.20 0.60
N SER A 73 -10.05 -9.17 -0.68
CA SER A 73 -9.36 -10.28 -1.35
C SER A 73 -8.01 -10.57 -0.69
N MET A 74 -7.21 -9.53 -0.40
CA MET A 74 -5.96 -9.68 0.34
C MET A 74 -6.17 -10.23 1.76
N LEU A 75 -7.15 -9.68 2.49
CA LEU A 75 -7.44 -10.14 3.85
C LEU A 75 -7.80 -11.63 3.90
N MET A 76 -8.51 -12.13 2.89
CA MET A 76 -8.99 -13.52 2.86
C MET A 76 -7.95 -14.50 2.31
N SER A 77 -7.05 -14.07 1.45
CA SER A 77 -6.07 -14.94 0.78
C SER A 77 -4.70 -14.96 1.46
N MET A 78 -4.27 -13.83 2.02
CA MET A 78 -3.01 -13.73 2.72
C MET A 78 -3.15 -14.21 4.17
N GLY A 79 -2.18 -14.99 4.62
CA GLY A 79 -2.09 -15.41 6.02
C GLY A 79 -1.48 -14.32 6.93
N GLY A 80 -1.63 -14.51 8.25
CA GLY A 80 -0.92 -13.75 9.26
C GLY A 80 -1.31 -12.27 9.35
N ALA A 81 -0.39 -11.47 9.88
CA ALA A 81 -0.58 -10.04 10.08
C ALA A 81 -0.57 -9.26 8.75
N SER A 82 0.19 -9.73 7.75
CA SER A 82 0.33 -9.05 6.46
C SER A 82 -1.00 -8.92 5.73
N GLY A 83 -1.82 -9.97 5.70
CA GLY A 83 -3.15 -9.92 5.08
C GLY A 83 -4.07 -8.90 5.74
N VAL A 84 -4.05 -8.82 7.08
CA VAL A 84 -4.83 -7.84 7.83
C VAL A 84 -4.38 -6.41 7.53
N ILE A 85 -3.08 -6.18 7.50
CA ILE A 85 -2.50 -4.83 7.36
C ILE A 85 -2.61 -4.34 5.92
N PHE A 86 -2.19 -5.13 4.92
CA PHE A 86 -2.31 -4.74 3.50
C PHE A 86 -3.76 -4.76 3.01
N GLY A 87 -4.61 -5.67 3.52
CA GLY A 87 -6.04 -5.60 3.29
C GLY A 87 -6.65 -4.30 3.84
N SER A 88 -6.22 -3.85 5.03
CA SER A 88 -6.66 -2.58 5.59
C SER A 88 -6.18 -1.37 4.80
N LEU A 89 -4.98 -1.41 4.21
CA LEU A 89 -4.45 -0.34 3.36
C LEU A 89 -5.44 0.04 2.24
N PHE A 90 -6.00 -0.95 1.56
CA PHE A 90 -6.95 -0.71 0.46
C PHE A 90 -8.37 -0.48 0.95
N MET A 91 -8.87 -1.25 1.93
CA MET A 91 -10.30 -1.21 2.23
C MET A 91 -10.73 -0.30 3.37
N ALA A 92 -9.85 0.02 4.34
CA ALA A 92 -10.31 0.65 5.58
C ALA A 92 -10.80 2.08 5.35
N GLY A 93 -10.03 2.90 4.63
CA GLY A 93 -10.42 4.25 4.28
C GLY A 93 -11.64 4.27 3.37
N ALA A 94 -11.63 3.43 2.32
CA ALA A 94 -12.76 3.34 1.39
C ALA A 94 -14.08 2.97 2.06
N LYS A 95 -14.07 2.08 3.06
CA LYS A 95 -15.25 1.75 3.87
C LYS A 95 -15.77 2.89 4.73
N ALA A 96 -14.89 3.81 5.12
CA ALA A 96 -15.24 4.94 5.97
C ALA A 96 -15.73 6.15 5.18
N MET A 97 -15.64 6.12 3.85
CA MET A 97 -16.12 7.18 2.95
C MET A 97 -17.54 6.90 2.47
N VAL A 98 -18.24 7.97 2.12
CA VAL A 98 -19.49 7.87 1.36
C VAL A 98 -19.14 7.51 -0.08
N PRO A 99 -19.75 6.47 -0.68
CA PRO A 99 -19.49 6.10 -2.07
C PRO A 99 -19.71 7.27 -3.03
N ARG A 100 -18.79 7.44 -3.99
CA ARG A 100 -18.80 8.47 -5.03
C ARG A 100 -18.55 7.83 -6.38
N GLN A 101 -19.06 8.45 -7.45
CA GLN A 101 -18.83 7.95 -8.81
C GLN A 101 -17.39 8.14 -9.26
N GLU A 102 -16.71 9.15 -8.72
CA GLU A 102 -15.33 9.50 -9.01
C GLU A 102 -14.64 9.99 -7.73
N LEU A 103 -13.33 9.80 -7.64
CA LEU A 103 -12.48 10.30 -6.56
C LEU A 103 -11.49 11.32 -7.14
N ASP A 104 -11.40 12.48 -6.53
CA ASP A 104 -10.37 13.47 -6.80
C ASP A 104 -9.13 13.25 -5.91
N ALA A 105 -8.15 14.16 -6.00
CA ALA A 105 -6.92 14.06 -5.22
C ALA A 105 -7.19 14.18 -3.71
N ALA A 106 -8.13 15.02 -3.29
CA ALA A 106 -8.47 15.19 -1.88
C ALA A 106 -9.17 13.94 -1.32
N ASP A 107 -10.07 13.34 -2.10
CA ASP A 107 -10.74 12.08 -1.75
C ASP A 107 -9.74 10.93 -1.58
N LEU A 108 -8.76 10.82 -2.49
CA LEU A 108 -7.70 9.81 -2.37
C LEU A 108 -6.82 10.04 -1.14
N ALA A 109 -6.45 11.30 -0.87
CA ALA A 109 -5.68 11.64 0.33
C ALA A 109 -6.44 11.31 1.61
N GLU A 110 -7.75 11.59 1.66
CA GLU A 110 -8.62 11.23 2.79
C GLU A 110 -8.72 9.70 2.96
N LEU A 111 -8.90 8.96 1.86
CA LEU A 111 -8.96 7.49 1.87
C LEU A 111 -7.70 6.89 2.51
N PHE A 112 -6.51 7.30 2.05
CA PHE A 112 -5.27 6.76 2.58
C PHE A 112 -4.96 7.25 4.01
N GLN A 113 -5.38 8.46 4.39
CA GLN A 113 -5.29 8.94 5.77
C GLN A 113 -6.09 8.03 6.71
N ARG A 114 -7.35 7.74 6.38
CA ARG A 114 -8.19 6.84 7.17
C ARG A 114 -7.67 5.41 7.21
N SER A 115 -7.05 4.94 6.11
CA SER A 115 -6.40 3.63 6.08
C SER A 115 -5.18 3.58 7.00
N LEU A 116 -4.34 4.62 7.01
CA LEU A 116 -3.21 4.74 7.93
C LEU A 116 -3.67 4.69 9.41
N GLU A 117 -4.68 5.47 9.76
CA GLU A 117 -5.25 5.50 11.12
C GLU A 117 -5.79 4.12 11.55
N ALA A 118 -6.48 3.43 10.64
CA ALA A 118 -6.98 2.08 10.90
C ALA A 118 -5.84 1.06 11.08
N ILE A 119 -4.77 1.15 10.29
CA ILE A 119 -3.59 0.30 10.40
C ILE A 119 -2.88 0.55 11.73
N GLN A 120 -2.64 1.80 12.09
CA GLN A 120 -2.00 2.17 13.36
C GLN A 120 -2.83 1.73 14.57
N THR A 121 -4.14 1.94 14.53
CA THR A 121 -5.05 1.51 15.60
C THR A 121 -5.06 -0.01 15.77
N ARG A 122 -5.04 -0.75 14.66
CA ARG A 122 -5.14 -2.22 14.67
C ARG A 122 -3.81 -2.90 14.96
N GLY A 123 -2.72 -2.40 14.36
CA GLY A 123 -1.39 -3.00 14.46
C GLY A 123 -0.52 -2.40 15.55
N GLY A 124 -0.85 -1.22 16.07
CA GLY A 124 -0.08 -0.50 17.08
C GLY A 124 1.25 0.07 16.60
N ALA A 125 1.61 -0.13 15.33
CA ALA A 125 2.86 0.35 14.76
C ALA A 125 2.86 1.87 14.60
N GLN A 126 4.00 2.49 14.94
CA GLN A 126 4.25 3.91 14.82
C GLN A 126 5.45 4.18 13.92
N LEU A 127 5.62 5.43 13.53
CA LEU A 127 6.81 5.87 12.81
C LEU A 127 8.08 5.54 13.64
N GLY A 128 9.09 4.93 13.02
CA GLY A 128 10.31 4.49 13.69
C GLY A 128 10.24 3.06 14.25
N ASP A 129 9.18 2.31 13.98
CA ASP A 129 9.02 0.92 14.42
C ASP A 129 9.55 -0.11 13.42
N LYS A 130 10.05 0.35 12.26
CA LYS A 130 10.56 -0.47 11.16
C LYS A 130 9.46 -1.40 10.61
N THR A 131 8.44 -0.76 10.03
CA THR A 131 7.26 -1.42 9.44
C THR A 131 6.81 -0.69 8.17
N MET A 132 5.77 -1.18 7.50
CA MET A 132 5.14 -0.47 6.40
C MET A 132 4.68 0.95 6.76
N VAL A 133 4.42 1.25 8.05
CA VAL A 133 3.98 2.58 8.51
C VAL A 133 5.07 3.63 8.24
N ASP A 134 6.33 3.23 8.25
CA ASP A 134 7.46 4.13 7.99
C ASP A 134 7.51 4.65 6.54
N ALA A 135 6.93 3.93 5.59
CA ALA A 135 6.72 4.39 4.22
C ALA A 135 5.32 5.01 4.02
N LEU A 136 4.29 4.44 4.67
CA LEU A 136 2.90 4.87 4.50
C LEU A 136 2.64 6.25 5.10
N ALA A 137 3.11 6.51 6.33
CA ALA A 137 2.82 7.76 7.00
C ALA A 137 3.39 8.99 6.27
N PRO A 138 4.67 9.00 5.82
CA PRO A 138 5.17 10.11 5.01
C PRO A 138 4.49 10.22 3.65
N ALA A 139 4.13 9.11 2.99
CA ALA A 139 3.37 9.14 1.75
C ALA A 139 2.01 9.82 1.92
N VAL A 140 1.26 9.46 2.95
CA VAL A 140 -0.05 10.06 3.26
C VAL A 140 0.08 11.54 3.61
N ASP A 141 1.12 11.93 4.37
CA ASP A 141 1.39 13.35 4.67
C ASP A 141 1.70 14.14 3.38
N ALA A 142 2.49 13.57 2.47
CA ALA A 142 2.77 14.15 1.16
C ALA A 142 1.48 14.28 0.30
N MET A 143 0.60 13.27 0.31
CA MET A 143 -0.69 13.35 -0.37
C MET A 143 -1.53 14.52 0.14
N ARG A 144 -1.66 14.66 1.46
CA ARG A 144 -2.43 15.75 2.07
C ARG A 144 -1.88 17.13 1.71
N LYS A 145 -0.56 17.30 1.72
CA LYS A 145 0.10 18.56 1.38
C LYS A 145 -0.04 18.93 -0.10
N ASN A 146 -0.24 17.96 -0.97
CA ASN A 146 -0.31 18.14 -2.42
C ASN A 146 -1.71 17.87 -3.01
N SER A 147 -2.75 17.72 -2.18
CA SER A 147 -4.11 17.38 -2.63
C SER A 147 -4.74 18.40 -3.61
N GLU A 148 -4.29 19.66 -3.56
CA GLU A 148 -4.73 20.71 -4.49
C GLU A 148 -3.89 20.77 -5.80
N SER A 149 -2.83 19.98 -5.91
CA SER A 149 -1.90 20.00 -7.06
C SER A 149 -2.31 19.04 -8.19
N GLY A 150 -3.45 18.34 -8.02
CA GLY A 150 -3.93 17.29 -8.92
C GLY A 150 -3.31 15.92 -8.63
N ILE A 151 -4.01 14.86 -9.06
CA ILE A 151 -3.69 13.46 -8.71
C ILE A 151 -2.25 13.09 -9.07
N HIS A 152 -1.78 13.46 -10.27
CA HIS A 152 -0.44 13.09 -10.73
C HIS A 152 0.67 13.63 -9.81
N LYS A 153 0.70 14.94 -9.56
CA LYS A 153 1.73 15.56 -8.70
C LYS A 153 1.63 15.08 -7.26
N MET A 154 0.43 14.89 -6.76
CA MET A 154 0.20 14.35 -5.43
C MET A 154 0.79 12.96 -5.28
N LEU A 155 0.57 12.05 -6.24
CA LEU A 155 1.08 10.69 -6.19
C LEU A 155 2.59 10.62 -6.43
N GLU A 156 3.18 11.50 -7.26
CA GLU A 156 4.63 11.61 -7.38
C GLU A 156 5.27 11.97 -6.03
N ALA A 157 4.73 13.00 -5.36
CA ALA A 157 5.23 13.40 -4.04
C ALA A 157 5.05 12.28 -2.99
N ALA A 158 3.94 11.55 -3.04
CA ALA A 158 3.69 10.41 -2.15
C ALA A 158 4.66 9.25 -2.40
N ALA A 159 4.96 8.93 -3.66
CA ALA A 159 5.92 7.89 -4.03
C ALA A 159 7.35 8.22 -3.57
N GLU A 160 7.77 9.48 -3.69
CA GLU A 160 9.07 9.95 -3.20
C GLU A 160 9.14 9.88 -1.68
N ALA A 161 8.14 10.39 -0.97
CA ALA A 161 8.08 10.33 0.48
C ALA A 161 8.03 8.87 1.01
N ALA A 162 7.33 7.96 0.32
CA ALA A 162 7.35 6.54 0.64
C ALA A 162 8.75 5.92 0.48
N TYR A 163 9.50 6.32 -0.56
CA TYR A 163 10.87 5.86 -0.78
C TYR A 163 11.81 6.35 0.32
N GLU A 164 11.73 7.62 0.68
CA GLU A 164 12.51 8.17 1.78
C GLU A 164 12.20 7.44 3.10
N GLY A 165 10.93 7.18 3.38
CA GLY A 165 10.50 6.40 4.54
C GLY A 165 11.04 4.97 4.52
N LEU A 166 11.02 4.28 3.37
CA LEU A 166 11.66 2.98 3.18
C LEU A 166 13.16 3.04 3.51
N GLU A 167 13.89 4.04 3.00
CA GLU A 167 15.33 4.20 3.27
C GLU A 167 15.62 4.42 4.75
N MET A 168 14.78 5.20 5.44
CA MET A 168 14.91 5.46 6.87
C MET A 168 14.77 4.20 7.71
N THR A 169 14.05 3.16 7.25
CA THR A 169 13.93 1.89 7.99
C THR A 169 15.28 1.21 8.25
N LYS A 170 16.33 1.49 7.47
CA LYS A 170 17.69 0.99 7.71
C LYS A 170 18.25 1.46 9.05
N SER A 171 17.87 2.63 9.50
CA SER A 171 18.35 3.24 10.77
C SER A 171 17.50 2.88 11.97
N TYR A 172 16.38 2.17 11.79
CA TYR A 172 15.47 1.82 12.86
C TYR A 172 15.68 0.41 13.37
N HIS A 173 15.52 0.20 14.68
CA HIS A 173 15.37 -1.13 15.28
C HIS A 173 13.94 -1.63 15.02
N ALA A 174 13.81 -2.88 14.62
CA ALA A 174 12.49 -3.49 14.47
C ALA A 174 11.81 -3.67 15.84
N LYS A 175 10.63 -3.09 16.00
CA LYS A 175 9.81 -3.20 17.20
C LYS A 175 8.59 -4.10 17.00
N GLN A 176 8.29 -4.45 15.75
CA GLN A 176 7.16 -5.28 15.36
C GLN A 176 7.61 -6.47 14.50
N GLY A 177 6.70 -7.39 14.26
CA GLY A 177 6.90 -8.51 13.36
C GLY A 177 8.02 -9.46 13.77
N ARG A 178 8.51 -10.24 12.80
CA ARG A 178 9.55 -11.26 13.01
C ARG A 178 10.91 -10.64 13.31
N ALA A 179 11.21 -9.52 12.68
CA ALA A 179 12.47 -8.80 12.86
C ALA A 179 12.69 -8.28 14.30
N LYS A 180 11.62 -8.14 15.11
CA LYS A 180 11.70 -7.69 16.50
C LYS A 180 12.69 -8.51 17.35
N SER A 181 12.76 -9.81 17.13
CA SER A 181 13.65 -10.70 17.90
C SER A 181 15.14 -10.53 17.55
N LEU A 182 15.48 -9.84 16.46
CA LEU A 182 16.85 -9.63 16.00
C LEU A 182 17.56 -8.47 16.72
N GLY A 183 16.80 -7.54 17.32
CA GLY A 183 17.39 -6.36 17.98
C GLY A 183 18.29 -5.54 17.05
N GLU A 184 19.57 -5.36 17.44
CA GLU A 184 20.54 -4.59 16.64
C GLU A 184 20.84 -5.20 15.26
N ARG A 185 20.68 -6.51 15.09
CA ARG A 185 20.88 -7.17 13.78
C ARG A 185 19.83 -6.75 12.75
N SER A 186 18.75 -6.09 13.15
CA SER A 186 17.77 -5.52 12.22
C SER A 186 18.27 -4.20 11.57
N LEU A 187 19.30 -3.55 12.10
CA LEU A 187 19.88 -2.33 11.54
C LEU A 187 20.56 -2.60 10.19
N GLY A 188 20.60 -1.58 9.36
CA GLY A 188 21.21 -1.63 8.02
C GLY A 188 20.34 -2.27 6.94
N HIS A 189 19.24 -2.92 7.30
CA HIS A 189 18.31 -3.57 6.37
C HIS A 189 17.05 -2.75 6.18
N ARG A 190 16.50 -2.74 4.96
CA ARG A 190 15.18 -2.18 4.66
C ARG A 190 14.09 -3.10 5.19
N ASP A 191 12.96 -2.52 5.57
CA ASP A 191 11.75 -3.28 5.91
C ASP A 191 11.02 -3.73 4.63
N ALA A 192 10.64 -5.01 4.55
CA ALA A 192 9.95 -5.56 3.38
C ALA A 192 8.53 -4.99 3.22
N GLY A 193 7.83 -4.73 4.32
CA GLY A 193 6.51 -4.09 4.30
C GLY A 193 6.56 -2.64 3.83
N ALA A 194 7.58 -1.87 4.24
CA ALA A 194 7.84 -0.53 3.73
C ALA A 194 8.18 -0.55 2.24
N ALA A 195 8.95 -1.56 1.77
CA ALA A 195 9.26 -1.73 0.36
C ALA A 195 8.00 -2.00 -0.49
N SER A 196 7.11 -2.89 -0.03
CA SER A 196 5.82 -3.13 -0.69
C SER A 196 4.98 -1.88 -0.74
N THR A 197 4.94 -1.10 0.32
CA THR A 197 4.20 0.17 0.37
C THR A 197 4.76 1.18 -0.64
N TRP A 198 6.07 1.34 -0.69
CA TRP A 198 6.71 2.18 -1.71
C TRP A 198 6.38 1.72 -3.14
N ILE A 199 6.46 0.42 -3.43
CA ILE A 199 6.13 -0.12 -4.76
C ILE A 199 4.67 0.23 -5.10
N ILE A 200 3.73 0.14 -4.17
CA ILE A 200 2.32 0.51 -4.37
C ILE A 200 2.22 1.98 -4.77
N PHE A 201 2.76 2.92 -3.99
CA PHE A 201 2.65 4.36 -4.29
C PHE A 201 3.40 4.75 -5.56
N ARG A 202 4.57 4.17 -5.82
CA ARG A 202 5.30 4.34 -7.08
C ARG A 202 4.46 3.88 -8.27
N SER A 203 3.84 2.72 -8.18
CA SER A 203 2.99 2.18 -9.24
C SER A 203 1.77 3.04 -9.50
N MET A 204 1.17 3.63 -8.45
CA MET A 204 0.08 4.60 -8.60
C MET A 204 0.53 5.83 -9.39
N ALA A 205 1.67 6.40 -9.06
CA ALA A 205 2.23 7.56 -9.75
C ALA A 205 2.57 7.24 -11.22
N GLU A 206 3.22 6.10 -11.48
CA GLU A 206 3.56 5.63 -12.82
C GLU A 206 2.31 5.42 -13.67
N TRP A 207 1.29 4.76 -13.14
CA TRP A 207 0.05 4.50 -13.88
C TRP A 207 -0.65 5.80 -14.27
N VAL A 208 -0.85 6.73 -13.32
CA VAL A 208 -1.50 8.02 -13.61
C VAL A 208 -0.71 8.83 -14.63
N LYS A 209 0.62 8.80 -14.59
CA LYS A 209 1.49 9.46 -15.57
C LYS A 209 1.26 8.93 -16.99
N HIS A 210 0.98 7.64 -17.15
CA HIS A 210 0.71 7.04 -18.46
C HIS A 210 -0.70 7.34 -18.99
N GLN A 211 -1.61 7.85 -18.16
CA GLN A 211 -2.96 8.27 -18.55
C GLN A 211 -3.03 9.76 -18.97
N CYS A 212 -1.99 10.54 -18.72
CA CYS A 212 -1.86 11.95 -19.09
C CYS A 212 -1.15 12.10 -20.44
#